data_429953a7ab84bb996061757e5a56394d
#
_entry.id   429953a7ab84bb996061757e5a56394d
#
_cell.length_a   1.000
_cell.length_b   1.000
_cell.length_c   1.000
_cell.angle_alpha   90.00
_cell.angle_beta   90.00
_cell.angle_gamma   90.00
#
_symmetry.space_group_name_H-M   'P 1'
#
loop_
_entity.id
_entity.type
_entity.pdbx_description
1 polymer ?
#
loop_
_entity_poly.entity_id
_entity_poly.type
_entity_poly.pdbx_seq_one_letter_code
_entity_poly.pdbx_strand_id
1 'polypeptide(L)' 'MQNKPKLYTATFCPKCRQLHQWFPDGFDFVSVDKWGHEEIESAGLTALPTIETADGRKIYAGSMSKQQVQKLLEGSADA' A
#
# COMPACT_ATOMS: atom_id res chain seq x y z
N MET A 1 17.43 4.26 -10.00
CA MET A 1 16.47 3.21 -9.72
C MET A 1 15.28 3.77 -8.97
N GLN A 2 14.11 3.42 -9.41
CA GLN A 2 12.90 3.90 -8.76
C GLN A 2 12.49 2.94 -7.66
N ASN A 3 12.35 3.48 -6.47
CA ASN A 3 11.84 2.72 -5.35
C ASN A 3 10.37 3.04 -5.21
N LYS A 4 9.53 2.21 -5.80
CA LYS A 4 8.10 2.37 -5.64
C LYS A 4 7.70 2.01 -4.22
N PRO A 5 6.74 2.73 -3.65
CA PRO A 5 6.19 2.31 -2.36
C PRO A 5 5.45 0.99 -2.52
N LYS A 6 5.41 0.23 -1.44
CA LYS A 6 4.68 -1.05 -1.44
C LYS A 6 3.25 -0.81 -1.03
N LEU A 7 2.34 -1.54 -1.64
CA LEU A 7 0.94 -1.55 -1.22
C LEU A 7 0.58 -2.97 -0.80
N TYR A 8 0.33 -3.15 0.48
CA TYR A 8 -0.14 -4.43 1.01
C TYR A 8 -1.62 -4.56 0.74
N THR A 9 -2.00 -5.63 0.07
CA THR A 9 -3.34 -5.79 -0.50
C THR A 9 -3.83 -7.22 -0.32
N ALA A 10 -5.14 -7.42 -0.51
CA ALA A 10 -5.75 -8.74 -0.48
C ALA A 10 -6.92 -8.77 -1.46
N THR A 11 -7.25 -9.96 -1.95
CA THR A 11 -8.32 -10.10 -2.94
C THR A 11 -9.69 -9.72 -2.38
N PHE A 12 -9.89 -9.93 -1.09
CA PHE A 12 -11.18 -9.64 -0.44
C PHE A 12 -11.35 -8.17 -0.07
N CYS A 13 -10.40 -7.32 -0.42
CA CYS A 13 -10.40 -5.92 0.00
C CYS A 13 -10.85 -5.01 -1.15
N PRO A 14 -12.05 -4.45 -1.08
CA PRO A 14 -12.55 -3.58 -2.18
C PRO A 14 -11.70 -2.32 -2.37
N LYS A 15 -11.24 -1.72 -1.30
CA LYS A 15 -10.42 -0.51 -1.40
C LYS A 15 -9.06 -0.82 -2.02
N CYS A 16 -8.53 -2.00 -1.77
CA CYS A 16 -7.28 -2.41 -2.40
C CYS A 16 -7.44 -2.48 -3.91
N ARG A 17 -8.57 -3.02 -4.38
CA ARG A 17 -8.85 -3.08 -5.81
C ARG A 17 -9.00 -1.69 -6.40
N GLN A 18 -9.61 -0.78 -5.66
CA GLN A 18 -9.76 0.60 -6.11
C GLN A 18 -8.42 1.27 -6.29
N LEU A 19 -7.51 1.09 -5.34
CA LEU A 19 -6.15 1.65 -5.44
C LEU A 19 -5.39 1.04 -6.60
N HIS A 20 -5.61 -0.24 -6.87
CA HIS A 20 -5.00 -0.90 -8.01
C HIS A 20 -5.48 -0.28 -9.33
N GLN A 21 -6.77 0.07 -9.40
CA GLN A 21 -7.34 0.72 -10.58
C GLN A 21 -6.83 2.14 -10.75
N TRP A 22 -6.72 2.87 -9.66
CA TRP A 22 -6.26 4.25 -9.69
C TRP A 22 -4.79 4.37 -10.08
N PHE A 23 -3.97 3.48 -9.56
CA PHE A 23 -2.52 3.56 -9.71
C PHE A 23 -1.93 2.19 -10.04
N PRO A 24 -2.23 1.65 -11.24
CA PRO A 24 -1.76 0.30 -11.57
C PRO A 24 -0.25 0.16 -11.63
N ASP A 25 0.46 1.27 -11.87
CA ASP A 25 1.92 1.26 -11.92
C ASP A 25 2.57 2.07 -10.81
N GLY A 26 1.78 2.54 -9.85
CA GLY A 26 2.29 3.41 -8.79
C GLY A 26 2.89 2.69 -7.61
N PHE A 27 2.59 1.41 -7.44
CA PHE A 27 3.00 0.63 -6.27
C PHE A 27 3.61 -0.69 -6.66
N ASP A 28 4.46 -1.21 -5.76
CA ASP A 28 4.77 -2.63 -5.73
C ASP A 28 3.68 -3.30 -4.92
N PHE A 29 2.81 -4.03 -5.58
CA PHE A 29 1.68 -4.68 -4.92
C PHE A 29 2.13 -5.95 -4.23
N VAL A 30 1.85 -6.06 -2.94
CA VAL A 30 2.19 -7.23 -2.13
C VAL A 30 0.89 -7.85 -1.64
N SER A 31 0.55 -9.02 -2.16
CA SER A 31 -0.64 -9.73 -1.73
C SER A 31 -0.36 -10.46 -0.42
N VAL A 32 -1.25 -10.26 0.55
CA VAL A 32 -1.13 -10.95 1.84
C VAL A 32 -2.16 -12.07 1.97
N ASP A 33 -2.77 -12.48 0.87
CA ASP A 33 -3.82 -13.50 0.88
C ASP A 33 -3.37 -14.81 1.52
N LYS A 34 -2.11 -15.17 1.33
CA LYS A 34 -1.56 -16.42 1.85
C LYS A 34 -0.76 -16.25 3.13
N TRP A 35 -0.73 -15.05 3.67
CA TRP A 35 0.02 -14.78 4.88
C TRP A 35 -0.74 -15.31 6.10
N GLY A 36 0.00 -15.85 7.05
CA GLY A 36 -0.56 -16.22 8.34
C GLY A 36 -0.72 -15.00 9.22
N HIS A 37 -1.46 -15.17 10.29
CA HIS A 37 -1.73 -14.11 11.24
C HIS A 37 -0.44 -13.51 11.82
N GLU A 38 0.51 -14.38 12.13
CA GLU A 38 1.80 -13.96 12.69
C GLU A 38 2.61 -13.12 11.69
N GLU A 39 2.55 -13.49 10.43
CA GLU A 39 3.26 -12.75 9.40
C GLU A 39 2.71 -11.34 9.25
N ILE A 40 1.39 -11.21 9.30
CA ILE A 40 0.73 -9.92 9.21
C ILE A 40 1.11 -9.05 10.40
N GLU A 41 1.10 -9.61 11.60
CA GLU A 41 1.48 -8.87 12.80
C GLU A 41 2.95 -8.46 12.76
N SER A 42 3.82 -9.36 12.33
CA SER A 42 5.26 -9.08 12.25
C SER A 42 5.56 -7.96 11.26
N ALA A 43 4.77 -7.84 10.21
CA ALA A 43 4.93 -6.76 9.24
C ALA A 43 4.36 -5.43 9.73
N GLY A 44 3.70 -5.42 10.89
CA GLY A 44 3.11 -4.20 11.44
C GLY A 44 1.82 -3.79 10.78
N LEU A 45 1.13 -4.73 10.14
CA LEU A 45 -0.11 -4.47 9.44
C LEU A 45 -1.30 -4.64 10.37
N THR A 46 -2.05 -3.57 10.57
CA THR A 46 -3.25 -3.61 11.40
C THR A 46 -4.52 -3.57 10.55
N ALA A 47 -4.42 -3.11 9.32
CA ALA A 47 -5.57 -3.00 8.41
C ALA A 47 -5.06 -2.93 6.98
N LEU A 48 -5.92 -3.23 6.03
CA LEU A 48 -5.62 -3.14 4.61
C LEU A 48 -6.57 -2.13 3.95
N PRO A 49 -6.12 -1.44 2.93
CA PRO A 49 -4.78 -1.42 2.36
C PRO A 49 -3.80 -0.58 3.17
N THR A 50 -2.55 -0.99 3.18
CA THR A 50 -1.47 -0.25 3.86
C THR A 50 -0.37 0.06 2.86
N ILE A 51 0.08 1.30 2.84
CA ILE A 51 1.18 1.74 1.99
C ILE A 51 2.44 1.78 2.82
N GLU A 52 3.49 1.13 2.34
CA GLU A 52 4.81 1.25 2.95
C GLU A 52 5.67 2.13 2.06
N THR A 53 6.07 3.28 2.59
CA THR A 53 6.88 4.24 1.85
C THR A 53 8.33 3.75 1.72
N ALA A 54 9.10 4.42 0.88
CA ALA A 54 10.49 4.02 0.63
C ALA A 54 11.36 4.09 1.90
N ASP A 55 10.99 4.96 2.85
CA ASP A 55 11.71 5.09 4.11
C ASP A 55 11.18 4.15 5.20
N GLY A 56 10.27 3.26 4.86
CA GLY A 56 9.81 2.22 5.78
C GLY A 56 8.57 2.56 6.60
N ARG A 57 7.99 3.74 6.41
CA ARG A 57 6.78 4.10 7.15
C ARG A 57 5.57 3.40 6.57
N LYS A 58 4.66 3.00 7.44
CA LYS A 58 3.43 2.35 7.03
C LYS A 58 2.25 3.27 7.27
N ILE A 59 1.44 3.47 6.25
CA ILE A 59 0.32 4.40 6.27
C ILE A 59 -0.93 3.67 5.81
N TYR A 60 -1.98 3.70 6.63
CA TYR A 60 -3.25 3.10 6.26
C TYR A 60 -3.92 3.94 5.16
N ALA A 61 -4.24 3.32 4.05
CA ALA A 61 -4.78 4.01 2.88
C ALA A 61 -6.26 3.77 2.67
N GLY A 62 -6.93 3.07 3.57
CA GLY A 62 -8.34 2.73 3.40
C GLY A 62 -9.27 3.93 3.41
N SER A 63 -8.89 5.01 4.08
CA SER A 63 -9.69 6.22 4.15
C SER A 63 -9.15 7.36 3.30
N MET A 64 -8.10 7.10 2.50
CA MET A 64 -7.49 8.14 1.69
C MET A 64 -8.22 8.31 0.36
N SER A 65 -8.32 9.56 -0.08
CA SER A 65 -8.84 9.87 -1.41
C SER A 65 -7.75 9.64 -2.46
N LYS A 66 -8.16 9.65 -3.73
CA LYS A 66 -7.21 9.51 -4.83
C LYS A 66 -6.14 10.59 -4.79
N GLN A 67 -6.55 11.83 -4.50
CA GLN A 67 -5.62 12.96 -4.43
C GLN A 67 -4.61 12.79 -3.31
N GLN A 68 -5.06 12.30 -2.15
CA GLN A 68 -4.17 12.08 -1.01
C GLN A 68 -3.14 11.02 -1.33
N VAL A 69 -3.56 9.93 -1.97
CA VAL A 69 -2.65 8.86 -2.37
C VAL A 69 -1.67 9.38 -3.42
N GLN A 70 -2.16 10.16 -4.37
CA GLN A 70 -1.31 10.72 -5.42
C GLN A 70 -0.22 11.62 -4.83
N LYS A 71 -0.58 12.44 -3.86
CA LYS A 71 0.42 13.29 -3.18
C LYS A 71 1.45 12.47 -2.45
N LEU A 72 1.03 11.39 -1.83
CA LEU A 72 1.94 10.50 -1.15
C LEU A 72 2.93 9.87 -2.13
N LEU A 73 2.44 9.45 -3.29
CA LEU A 73 3.29 8.89 -4.33
C LEU A 73 4.29 9.90 -4.86
N GLU A 74 3.86 11.13 -5.06
CA GLU A 74 4.73 12.21 -5.52
C GLU A 74 5.82 12.52 -4.50
N GLY A 75 5.45 12.56 -3.24
CA GLY A 75 6.40 12.76 -2.17
C GLY A 75 7.41 11.64 -2.06
N SER A 76 6.96 10.40 -2.25
CA SER A 76 7.86 9.25 -2.24
C SER A 76 8.82 9.27 -3.42
N ALA A 77 8.37 9.78 -4.57
CA ALA A 77 9.19 9.84 -5.76
C ALA A 77 10.32 10.86 -5.62
N ASP A 78 10.10 11.88 -4.80
CA ASP A 78 11.09 12.94 -4.59
C ASP A 78 12.10 12.61 -3.50
N ALA A 79 11.88 11.56 -2.75
CA ALA A 79 12.73 11.21 -1.62
C ALA A 79 14.06 10.60 -2.04
#